data_03e4f6c64b57d413a897801b14df8e5f
#
_entry.id   03e4f6c64b57d413a897801b14df8e5f
#
_cell.length_a   1.000
_cell.length_b   1.000
_cell.length_c   1.000
_cell.angle_alpha   90.00
_cell.angle_beta   90.00
_cell.angle_gamma   90.00
#
_symmetry.space_group_name_H-M   'P 1'
#
loop_
_entity.id
_entity.type
_entity.pdbx_description
1 polymer ?
#
loop_
_entity_poly.entity_id
_entity_poly.type
_entity_poly.pdbx_seq_one_letter_code
_entity_poly.pdbx_strand_id
1 'polypeptide(L)'
;VALAKSLDKEFTFYVVYGSVVHTVDYENIHVQTVEAETMSMEETDEYIREHFGRKIVMIGASTGTDAHTVGIDAIMNRKGFAGHYGLERYDMIEAINMGAQVPNEEFIKKAVEVNADVLLVSQTVTQKDIHIQNLTELIELLEAEGLRDRFIVCCGGARITHELAKELGFDAGFGASKYADDVATFAVTEMVKRGMK
;
A
#
# COMPACT_ATOMS: atom_id res chain seq x y z
N VAL A 1 -38.44 11.87 7.99
CA VAL A 1 -37.55 13.02 7.72
C VAL A 1 -38.03 14.17 8.58
N ALA A 2 -37.16 14.65 9.47
CA ALA A 2 -37.49 15.79 10.36
C ALA A 2 -37.10 17.13 9.73
N LEU A 3 -36.07 17.14 8.88
CA LEU A 3 -35.60 18.34 8.17
C LEU A 3 -35.07 17.94 6.81
N ALA A 4 -35.37 18.75 5.80
CA ALA A 4 -34.71 18.74 4.51
C ALA A 4 -34.31 20.17 4.17
N LYS A 5 -33.02 20.41 3.91
CA LYS A 5 -32.50 21.73 3.55
C LYS A 5 -31.58 21.59 2.35
N SER A 6 -31.91 22.29 1.27
CA SER A 6 -31.00 22.40 0.12
C SER A 6 -29.74 23.15 0.53
N LEU A 7 -28.57 22.60 0.26
CA LEU A 7 -27.28 23.25 0.47
C LEU A 7 -26.87 24.06 -0.76
N ASP A 8 -27.16 23.50 -1.95
CA ASP A 8 -27.00 24.14 -3.25
C ASP A 8 -27.89 23.48 -4.31
N LYS A 9 -27.60 23.63 -5.59
CA LYS A 9 -28.39 23.04 -6.68
C LYS A 9 -28.25 21.52 -6.79
N GLU A 10 -27.20 20.93 -6.22
CA GLU A 10 -26.86 19.52 -6.39
C GLU A 10 -27.05 18.73 -5.09
N PHE A 11 -27.00 19.38 -3.92
CA PHE A 11 -27.05 18.71 -2.63
C PHE A 11 -28.18 19.17 -1.75
N THR A 12 -28.87 18.20 -1.12
CA THR A 12 -29.88 18.45 -0.10
C THR A 12 -29.53 17.68 1.18
N PHE A 13 -29.45 18.43 2.29
CA PHE A 13 -29.24 17.85 3.61
C PHE A 13 -30.59 17.37 4.20
N TYR A 14 -30.59 16.14 4.72
CA TYR A 14 -31.75 15.55 5.39
C TYR A 14 -31.41 15.17 6.82
N VAL A 15 -32.31 15.47 7.76
CA VAL A 15 -32.30 14.88 9.10
C VAL A 15 -33.44 13.88 9.17
N VAL A 16 -33.11 12.63 9.43
CA VAL A 16 -34.06 11.53 9.51
C VAL A 16 -34.01 10.94 10.91
N TYR A 17 -35.13 10.90 11.59
CA TYR A 17 -35.27 10.14 12.83
C TYR A 17 -35.91 8.79 12.53
N GLY A 18 -35.34 7.74 13.07
CA GLY A 18 -35.84 6.39 12.95
C GLY A 18 -35.40 5.54 14.13
N SER A 19 -36.08 4.41 14.34
CA SER A 19 -35.59 3.38 15.24
C SER A 19 -34.52 2.54 14.53
N VAL A 20 -33.39 2.33 15.17
CA VAL A 20 -32.28 1.53 14.65
C VAL A 20 -32.31 0.18 15.36
N VAL A 21 -32.32 -0.90 14.60
CA VAL A 21 -32.32 -2.29 15.12
C VAL A 21 -30.87 -2.70 15.50
N HIS A 22 -29.89 -2.13 14.82
CA HIS A 22 -28.48 -2.34 15.12
C HIS A 22 -27.79 -1.00 15.32
N THR A 23 -27.08 -0.90 16.43
CA THR A 23 -26.23 0.24 16.74
C THR A 23 -24.76 -0.19 16.70
N VAL A 24 -23.91 0.61 16.10
CA VAL A 24 -22.46 0.46 16.20
C VAL A 24 -21.98 1.52 17.17
N ASP A 25 -21.30 1.09 18.23
CA ASP A 25 -20.65 2.00 19.15
C ASP A 25 -19.34 2.46 18.48
N TYR A 26 -19.32 3.73 18.10
CA TYR A 26 -18.18 4.33 17.40
C TYR A 26 -16.90 4.32 18.25
N GLU A 27 -17.02 4.38 19.58
CA GLU A 27 -15.87 4.34 20.50
C GLU A 27 -15.20 2.96 20.53
N ASN A 28 -15.91 1.92 20.10
CA ASN A 28 -15.40 0.54 20.03
C ASN A 28 -14.99 0.09 18.62
N ILE A 29 -15.05 0.99 17.64
CA ILE A 29 -14.52 0.70 16.30
C ILE A 29 -13.00 0.87 16.32
N HIS A 30 -12.28 -0.23 16.42
CA HIS A 30 -10.85 -0.24 16.17
C HIS A 30 -10.58 -0.22 14.67
N VAL A 31 -10.29 0.98 14.14
CA VAL A 31 -9.73 1.11 12.80
C VAL A 31 -8.27 0.67 12.89
N GLN A 32 -7.92 -0.40 12.17
CA GLN A 32 -6.52 -0.82 12.08
C GLN A 32 -5.76 0.24 11.27
N THR A 33 -4.95 1.01 11.96
CA THR A 33 -4.02 1.95 11.35
C THR A 33 -2.61 1.36 11.38
N VAL A 34 -1.75 1.76 10.45
CA VAL A 34 -0.32 1.48 10.54
C VAL A 34 0.25 2.41 11.60
N GLU A 35 0.13 2.01 12.86
CA GLU A 35 0.67 2.74 14.02
C GLU A 35 2.09 2.25 14.33
N ALA A 36 3.04 2.57 13.47
CA ALA A 36 4.44 2.55 13.84
C ALA A 36 4.95 3.99 13.80
N GLU A 37 5.73 4.37 14.79
CA GLU A 37 6.50 5.62 14.71
C GLU A 37 7.38 5.52 13.48
N THR A 38 7.18 6.43 12.50
CA THR A 38 7.86 6.35 11.20
C THR A 38 9.33 6.68 11.39
N MET A 39 10.20 5.75 10.99
CA MET A 39 11.64 5.94 11.01
C MET A 39 12.08 6.88 9.86
N SER A 40 13.07 7.72 10.12
CA SER A 40 13.78 8.44 9.08
C SER A 40 14.51 7.49 8.12
N MET A 41 14.98 8.01 7.02
CA MET A 41 15.78 7.23 6.05
C MET A 41 17.03 6.63 6.72
N GLU A 42 17.75 7.43 7.51
CA GLU A 42 18.95 7.01 8.21
C GLU A 42 18.67 5.94 9.26
N GLU A 43 17.61 6.10 10.04
CA GLU A 43 17.17 5.11 11.02
C GLU A 43 16.74 3.80 10.36
N THR A 44 16.05 3.89 9.22
CA THR A 44 15.66 2.70 8.44
C THR A 44 16.89 1.96 7.91
N ASP A 45 17.87 2.67 7.37
CA ASP A 45 19.11 2.07 6.88
C ASP A 45 19.91 1.40 8.02
N GLU A 46 19.95 2.01 9.20
CA GLU A 46 20.59 1.42 10.37
C GLU A 46 19.83 0.18 10.87
N TYR A 47 18.51 0.25 10.93
CA TYR A 47 17.66 -0.88 11.29
C TYR A 47 17.86 -2.09 10.35
N ILE A 48 17.98 -1.83 9.03
CA ILE A 48 18.26 -2.90 8.06
C ILE A 48 19.65 -3.50 8.29
N ARG A 49 20.68 -2.68 8.55
CA ARG A 49 22.05 -3.18 8.84
C ARG A 49 22.07 -4.09 10.06
N GLU A 50 21.40 -3.68 11.12
CA GLU A 50 21.37 -4.43 12.39
C GLU A 50 20.62 -5.77 12.28
N HIS A 51 19.49 -5.79 11.57
CA HIS A 51 18.61 -6.97 11.57
C HIS A 51 18.87 -7.92 10.42
N PHE A 52 19.32 -7.42 9.28
CA PHE A 52 19.47 -8.23 8.05
C PHE A 52 20.92 -8.35 7.58
N GLY A 53 21.75 -7.34 7.80
CA GLY A 53 23.16 -7.33 7.33
C GLY A 53 23.32 -7.35 5.81
N ARG A 54 22.23 -7.15 5.05
CA ARG A 54 22.16 -7.09 3.59
C ARG A 54 21.19 -6.01 3.14
N LYS A 55 21.24 -5.64 1.87
CA LYS A 55 20.21 -4.79 1.28
C LYS A 55 18.87 -5.52 1.18
N ILE A 56 17.80 -4.78 1.39
CA ILE A 56 16.43 -5.23 1.14
C ILE A 56 16.03 -4.88 -0.28
N VAL A 57 15.56 -5.84 -1.04
CA VAL A 57 15.13 -5.65 -2.43
C VAL A 57 13.64 -5.35 -2.46
N MET A 58 13.29 -4.15 -2.90
CA MET A 58 11.91 -3.70 -3.03
C MET A 58 11.58 -3.43 -4.50
N ILE A 59 10.56 -4.10 -5.02
CA ILE A 59 10.10 -3.91 -6.40
C ILE A 59 8.75 -3.22 -6.41
N GLY A 60 8.55 -2.25 -7.29
CA GLY A 60 7.32 -1.49 -7.39
C GLY A 60 6.81 -1.33 -8.81
N ALA A 61 5.48 -1.32 -8.96
CA ALA A 61 4.81 -1.09 -10.24
C ALA A 61 3.39 -0.54 -10.07
N SER A 62 2.88 0.12 -11.10
CA SER A 62 1.44 0.24 -11.33
C SER A 62 1.03 -0.93 -12.22
N THR A 63 0.30 -1.89 -11.66
CA THR A 63 0.02 -3.17 -12.32
C THR A 63 -1.27 -3.15 -13.14
N GLY A 64 -1.45 -4.14 -14.01
CA GLY A 64 -2.60 -4.30 -14.89
C GLY A 64 -2.67 -3.20 -15.95
N THR A 65 -3.83 -2.60 -16.10
CA THR A 65 -4.08 -1.54 -17.11
C THR A 65 -3.83 -0.11 -16.59
N ASP A 66 -3.38 0.04 -15.34
CA ASP A 66 -3.14 1.36 -14.76
C ASP A 66 -1.88 2.00 -15.34
N ALA A 67 -2.07 3.09 -16.09
CA ALA A 67 -1.00 3.84 -16.75
C ALA A 67 -0.38 4.96 -15.89
N HIS A 68 -0.86 5.13 -14.63
CA HIS A 68 -0.42 6.21 -13.77
C HIS A 68 0.82 5.81 -12.99
N THR A 69 1.91 6.54 -13.17
CA THR A 69 3.18 6.30 -12.46
C THR A 69 3.37 7.19 -11.24
N VAL A 70 2.63 8.30 -11.13
CA VAL A 70 2.88 9.34 -10.10
C VAL A 70 2.94 8.75 -8.69
N GLY A 71 2.04 7.83 -8.35
CA GLY A 71 2.02 7.19 -7.03
C GLY A 71 3.24 6.33 -6.78
N ILE A 72 3.55 5.44 -7.71
CA ILE A 72 4.71 4.54 -7.55
C ILE A 72 6.04 5.31 -7.65
N ASP A 73 6.12 6.32 -8.52
CA ASP A 73 7.30 7.16 -8.66
C ASP A 73 7.57 7.97 -7.39
N ALA A 74 6.52 8.45 -6.71
CA ALA A 74 6.64 9.18 -5.45
C ALA A 74 7.27 8.33 -4.33
N ILE A 75 7.02 7.02 -4.34
CA ILE A 75 7.57 6.08 -3.37
C ILE A 75 8.94 5.55 -3.79
N MET A 76 9.09 5.17 -5.06
CA MET A 76 10.28 4.46 -5.52
C MET A 76 11.42 5.40 -5.90
N ASN A 77 11.13 6.44 -6.69
CA ASN A 77 12.17 7.23 -7.34
C ASN A 77 12.92 8.13 -6.35
N ARG A 78 14.22 8.27 -6.53
CA ARG A 78 15.17 8.99 -5.67
C ARG A 78 14.69 10.35 -5.18
N LYS A 79 13.96 11.10 -6.02
CA LYS A 79 13.44 12.42 -5.70
C LYS A 79 12.36 12.37 -4.60
N GLY A 80 11.54 11.32 -4.61
CA GLY A 80 10.40 11.21 -3.71
C GLY A 80 9.32 12.27 -3.95
N PHE A 81 8.56 12.58 -2.92
CA PHE A 81 7.44 13.53 -2.96
C PHE A 81 7.29 14.28 -1.64
N ALA A 82 6.84 15.55 -1.69
CA ALA A 82 6.50 16.39 -0.53
C ALA A 82 7.61 16.53 0.53
N GLY A 83 8.87 16.44 0.12
CA GLY A 83 10.02 16.54 1.03
C GLY A 83 10.51 15.18 1.58
N HIS A 84 9.79 14.10 1.29
CA HIS A 84 10.19 12.73 1.62
C HIS A 84 10.93 12.12 0.45
N TYR A 85 12.12 11.57 0.69
CA TYR A 85 12.92 10.93 -0.35
C TYR A 85 12.37 9.55 -0.69
N GLY A 86 12.43 9.17 -1.97
CA GLY A 86 12.01 7.83 -2.38
C GLY A 86 13.04 6.74 -2.06
N LEU A 87 12.59 5.50 -2.15
CA LEU A 87 13.33 4.31 -1.71
C LEU A 87 14.69 4.13 -2.43
N GLU A 88 14.84 4.57 -3.67
CA GLU A 88 16.11 4.55 -4.40
C GLU A 88 17.23 5.38 -3.72
N ARG A 89 16.89 6.20 -2.74
CA ARG A 89 17.87 7.01 -2.01
C ARG A 89 18.43 6.33 -0.78
N TYR A 90 17.74 5.31 -0.28
CA TYR A 90 18.17 4.56 0.89
C TYR A 90 19.38 3.71 0.58
N ASP A 91 20.42 3.77 1.42
CA ASP A 91 21.66 3.02 1.20
C ASP A 91 21.47 1.50 1.32
N MET A 92 20.52 1.07 2.17
CA MET A 92 20.26 -0.32 2.45
C MET A 92 19.03 -0.88 1.73
N ILE A 93 18.44 -0.12 0.82
CA ILE A 93 17.35 -0.59 -0.03
C ILE A 93 17.83 -0.62 -1.49
N GLU A 94 17.55 -1.73 -2.16
CA GLU A 94 17.63 -1.83 -3.61
C GLU A 94 16.22 -1.70 -4.17
N ALA A 95 15.89 -0.53 -4.70
CA ALA A 95 14.58 -0.21 -5.22
C ALA A 95 14.53 -0.40 -6.74
N ILE A 96 13.57 -1.19 -7.21
CA ILE A 96 13.36 -1.48 -8.64
C ILE A 96 11.97 -0.99 -9.04
N ASN A 97 11.90 0.09 -9.81
CA ASN A 97 10.65 0.64 -10.32
C ASN A 97 10.38 0.11 -11.73
N MET A 98 9.32 -0.66 -11.91
CA MET A 98 8.93 -1.21 -13.22
C MET A 98 7.99 -0.28 -14.01
N GLY A 99 7.57 0.86 -13.42
CA GLY A 99 6.68 1.81 -14.07
C GLY A 99 5.22 1.39 -14.05
N ALA A 100 4.53 1.59 -15.17
CA ALA A 100 3.08 1.39 -15.28
C ALA A 100 2.70 0.32 -16.30
N GLN A 101 1.44 -0.11 -16.24
CA GLN A 101 0.85 -1.13 -17.12
C GLN A 101 1.62 -2.46 -17.11
N VAL A 102 2.15 -2.82 -15.95
CA VAL A 102 2.89 -4.06 -15.78
C VAL A 102 1.89 -5.20 -15.51
N PRO A 103 1.84 -6.25 -16.35
CA PRO A 103 1.03 -7.44 -16.06
C PRO A 103 1.41 -8.07 -14.70
N ASN A 104 0.41 -8.56 -13.97
CA ASN A 104 0.64 -9.18 -12.66
C ASN A 104 1.65 -10.32 -12.71
N GLU A 105 1.59 -11.14 -13.75
CA GLU A 105 2.51 -12.28 -13.96
C GLU A 105 3.95 -11.82 -14.20
N GLU A 106 4.14 -10.73 -14.97
CA GLU A 106 5.47 -10.16 -15.21
C GLU A 106 6.04 -9.53 -13.95
N PHE A 107 5.18 -8.89 -13.14
CA PHE A 107 5.57 -8.34 -11.86
C PHE A 107 6.06 -9.43 -10.90
N ILE A 108 5.29 -10.51 -10.75
CA ILE A 108 5.67 -11.67 -9.92
C ILE A 108 6.95 -12.33 -10.45
N LYS A 109 7.03 -12.57 -11.74
CA LYS A 109 8.22 -13.14 -12.37
C LYS A 109 9.47 -12.32 -12.07
N LYS A 110 9.38 -11.00 -12.22
CA LYS A 110 10.50 -10.10 -11.91
C LYS A 110 10.87 -10.12 -10.43
N ALA A 111 9.88 -10.14 -9.54
CA ALA A 111 10.10 -10.25 -8.10
C ALA A 111 10.89 -11.51 -7.73
N VAL A 112 10.55 -12.65 -8.34
CA VAL A 112 11.28 -13.90 -8.15
C VAL A 112 12.70 -13.83 -8.72
N GLU A 113 12.86 -13.29 -9.92
CA GLU A 113 14.15 -13.14 -10.60
C GLU A 113 15.17 -12.35 -9.78
N VAL A 114 14.72 -11.23 -9.19
CA VAL A 114 15.60 -10.35 -8.42
C VAL A 114 15.70 -10.73 -6.93
N ASN A 115 15.06 -11.82 -6.51
CA ASN A 115 14.90 -12.19 -5.10
C ASN A 115 14.35 -11.05 -4.25
N ALA A 116 13.26 -10.42 -4.70
CA ALA A 116 12.62 -9.36 -3.96
C ALA A 116 12.18 -9.83 -2.56
N ASP A 117 12.22 -8.91 -1.61
CA ASP A 117 11.68 -9.06 -0.26
C ASP A 117 10.29 -8.42 -0.16
N VAL A 118 10.10 -7.31 -0.87
CA VAL A 118 8.90 -6.46 -0.77
C VAL A 118 8.35 -6.14 -2.15
N LEU A 119 7.04 -6.29 -2.29
CA LEU A 119 6.26 -5.93 -3.48
C LEU A 119 5.39 -4.72 -3.18
N LEU A 120 5.53 -3.67 -3.99
CA LEU A 120 4.78 -2.41 -3.86
C LEU A 120 3.94 -2.18 -5.10
N VAL A 121 2.61 -2.13 -4.94
CA VAL A 121 1.67 -1.98 -6.04
C VAL A 121 0.92 -0.66 -5.93
N SER A 122 0.95 0.15 -6.97
CA SER A 122 0.16 1.39 -7.04
C SER A 122 -1.07 1.19 -7.92
N GLN A 123 -2.23 1.65 -7.45
CA GLN A 123 -3.47 1.65 -8.20
C GLN A 123 -4.16 3.01 -8.07
N THR A 124 -4.30 3.70 -9.18
CA THR A 124 -4.91 5.03 -9.25
C THR A 124 -6.29 5.01 -9.88
N VAL A 125 -6.48 4.17 -10.92
CA VAL A 125 -7.76 4.05 -11.62
C VAL A 125 -8.73 3.20 -10.82
N THR A 126 -9.83 3.82 -10.37
CA THR A 126 -10.86 3.14 -9.56
C THR A 126 -12.20 2.97 -10.29
N GLN A 127 -12.26 3.36 -11.57
CA GLN A 127 -13.48 3.25 -12.36
C GLN A 127 -13.92 1.78 -12.47
N LYS A 128 -15.20 1.52 -12.17
CA LYS A 128 -15.78 0.16 -12.18
C LYS A 128 -15.02 -0.85 -11.31
N ASP A 129 -14.41 -0.37 -10.23
CA ASP A 129 -13.66 -1.20 -9.27
C ASP A 129 -12.51 -2.00 -9.88
N ILE A 130 -11.96 -1.53 -11.02
CA ILE A 130 -10.85 -2.21 -11.72
C ILE A 130 -9.61 -2.40 -10.83
N HIS A 131 -9.35 -1.46 -9.92
CA HIS A 131 -8.27 -1.58 -8.94
C HIS A 131 -8.46 -2.78 -8.00
N ILE A 132 -9.69 -3.03 -7.53
CA ILE A 132 -10.00 -4.18 -6.68
C ILE A 132 -9.77 -5.47 -7.45
N GLN A 133 -10.28 -5.56 -8.68
CA GLN A 133 -10.09 -6.74 -9.53
C GLN A 133 -8.61 -7.05 -9.76
N ASN A 134 -7.83 -6.03 -10.13
CA ASN A 134 -6.41 -6.18 -10.42
C ASN A 134 -5.59 -6.56 -9.17
N LEU A 135 -5.90 -5.96 -8.01
CA LEU A 135 -5.25 -6.29 -6.74
C LEU A 135 -5.62 -7.70 -6.26
N THR A 136 -6.90 -8.10 -6.41
CA THR A 136 -7.34 -9.46 -6.08
C THR A 136 -6.63 -10.49 -6.95
N GLU A 137 -6.58 -10.28 -8.26
CA GLU A 137 -5.87 -11.15 -9.20
C GLU A 137 -4.39 -11.35 -8.83
N LEU A 138 -3.71 -10.26 -8.44
CA LEU A 138 -2.31 -10.36 -8.01
C LEU A 138 -2.14 -11.26 -6.79
N ILE A 139 -2.99 -11.12 -5.78
CA ILE A 139 -2.92 -11.97 -4.58
C ILE A 139 -3.27 -13.41 -4.92
N GLU A 140 -4.31 -13.66 -5.71
CA GLU A 140 -4.68 -15.00 -6.16
C GLU A 140 -3.55 -15.69 -6.92
N LEU A 141 -2.83 -14.97 -7.78
CA LEU A 141 -1.66 -15.48 -8.49
C LEU A 141 -0.52 -15.84 -7.52
N LEU A 142 -0.22 -14.95 -6.56
CA LEU A 142 0.80 -15.22 -5.54
C LEU A 142 0.45 -16.44 -4.68
N GLU A 143 -0.82 -16.61 -4.32
CA GLU A 143 -1.30 -17.77 -3.58
C GLU A 143 -1.23 -19.05 -4.41
N ALA A 144 -1.68 -19.01 -5.67
CA ALA A 144 -1.65 -20.16 -6.59
C ALA A 144 -0.23 -20.67 -6.83
N GLU A 145 0.75 -19.77 -6.86
CA GLU A 145 2.17 -20.13 -7.01
C GLU A 145 2.87 -20.48 -5.68
N GLY A 146 2.16 -20.36 -4.54
CA GLY A 146 2.73 -20.58 -3.21
C GLY A 146 3.76 -19.52 -2.79
N LEU A 147 3.66 -18.33 -3.36
CA LEU A 147 4.61 -17.23 -3.16
C LEU A 147 4.11 -16.15 -2.21
N ARG A 148 2.82 -16.17 -1.80
CA ARG A 148 2.23 -15.10 -1.01
C ARG A 148 3.00 -14.80 0.28
N ASP A 149 3.42 -15.83 0.98
CA ASP A 149 4.14 -15.71 2.26
C ASP A 149 5.63 -15.40 2.10
N ARG A 150 6.15 -15.47 0.88
CA ARG A 150 7.56 -15.17 0.59
C ARG A 150 7.86 -13.68 0.64
N PHE A 151 6.87 -12.84 0.36
CA PHE A 151 7.02 -11.40 0.21
C PHE A 151 6.22 -10.63 1.25
N ILE A 152 6.69 -9.43 1.59
CA ILE A 152 5.82 -8.39 2.13
C ILE A 152 5.14 -7.73 0.93
N VAL A 153 3.80 -7.74 0.89
CA VAL A 153 3.04 -7.23 -0.25
C VAL A 153 2.17 -6.07 0.18
N CYS A 154 2.47 -4.88 -0.34
CA CYS A 154 1.75 -3.66 -0.01
C CYS A 154 1.12 -3.03 -1.24
N CYS A 155 -0.03 -2.39 -1.07
CA CYS A 155 -0.64 -1.60 -2.13
C CYS A 155 -0.86 -0.15 -1.70
N GLY A 156 -0.88 0.75 -2.66
CA GLY A 156 -1.08 2.17 -2.44
C GLY A 156 -1.90 2.85 -3.53
N GLY A 157 -2.43 4.00 -3.19
CA GLY A 157 -3.22 4.83 -4.09
C GLY A 157 -4.19 5.72 -3.31
N ALA A 158 -4.67 6.79 -3.94
CA ALA A 158 -5.50 7.80 -3.27
C ALA A 158 -6.81 7.25 -2.65
N ARG A 159 -7.28 6.11 -3.11
CA ARG A 159 -8.50 5.44 -2.60
C ARG A 159 -8.22 4.08 -1.94
N ILE A 160 -6.96 3.74 -1.75
CA ILE A 160 -6.59 2.54 -1.01
C ILE A 160 -6.58 2.87 0.47
N THR A 161 -7.34 2.13 1.25
CA THR A 161 -7.27 2.16 2.71
C THR A 161 -6.52 0.94 3.23
N HIS A 162 -6.03 1.01 4.45
CA HIS A 162 -5.38 -0.14 5.07
C HIS A 162 -6.34 -1.33 5.23
N GLU A 163 -7.60 -1.04 5.61
CA GLU A 163 -8.65 -2.06 5.76
C GLU A 163 -8.92 -2.78 4.44
N LEU A 164 -9.12 -2.02 3.34
CA LEU A 164 -9.33 -2.60 2.02
C LEU A 164 -8.14 -3.49 1.62
N ALA A 165 -6.92 -3.01 1.82
CA ALA A 165 -5.73 -3.80 1.52
C ALA A 165 -5.70 -5.12 2.31
N LYS A 166 -6.02 -5.08 3.60
CA LYS A 166 -6.11 -6.29 4.44
C LYS A 166 -7.20 -7.25 3.98
N GLU A 167 -8.37 -6.75 3.61
CA GLU A 167 -9.47 -7.55 3.06
C GLU A 167 -9.08 -8.25 1.76
N LEU A 168 -8.27 -7.59 0.92
CA LEU A 168 -7.75 -8.14 -0.33
C LEU A 168 -6.55 -9.08 -0.16
N GLY A 169 -6.05 -9.28 1.07
CA GLY A 169 -4.94 -10.17 1.35
C GLY A 169 -3.55 -9.53 1.31
N PHE A 170 -3.44 -8.21 1.22
CA PHE A 170 -2.18 -7.47 1.35
C PHE A 170 -1.74 -7.33 2.81
N ASP A 171 -0.47 -7.04 3.02
CA ASP A 171 0.07 -6.81 4.36
C ASP A 171 -0.22 -5.41 4.86
N ALA A 172 -0.22 -4.43 3.97
CA ALA A 172 -0.62 -3.06 4.28
C ALA A 172 -1.15 -2.31 3.06
N GLY A 173 -1.99 -1.31 3.33
CA GLY A 173 -2.45 -0.31 2.37
C GLY A 173 -1.97 1.08 2.77
N PHE A 174 -1.47 1.83 1.78
CA PHE A 174 -0.98 3.19 1.93
C PHE A 174 -1.81 4.15 1.09
N GLY A 175 -2.69 4.89 1.75
CA GLY A 175 -3.55 5.90 1.14
C GLY A 175 -2.89 7.25 0.96
N ALA A 176 -3.72 8.28 0.79
CA ALA A 176 -3.25 9.66 0.75
C ALA A 176 -2.49 10.04 2.03
N SER A 177 -1.49 10.91 1.90
CA SER A 177 -0.63 11.37 3.00
C SER A 177 0.25 10.28 3.65
N LYS A 178 0.54 9.21 2.90
CA LYS A 178 1.56 8.22 3.23
C LYS A 178 2.72 8.33 2.23
N TYR A 179 3.94 8.20 2.74
CA TYR A 179 5.17 8.49 1.99
C TYR A 179 6.12 7.28 2.01
N ALA A 180 7.27 7.43 1.36
CA ALA A 180 8.24 6.35 1.23
C ALA A 180 8.81 5.87 2.58
N ASP A 181 8.97 6.78 3.53
CA ASP A 181 9.41 6.47 4.90
C ASP A 181 8.37 5.63 5.68
N ASP A 182 7.07 5.91 5.54
CA ASP A 182 6.01 5.05 6.10
C ASP A 182 6.08 3.63 5.51
N VAL A 183 6.24 3.53 4.20
CA VAL A 183 6.32 2.25 3.48
C VAL A 183 7.57 1.47 3.89
N ALA A 184 8.72 2.13 3.92
CA ALA A 184 10.00 1.51 4.32
C ALA A 184 9.93 1.00 5.77
N THR A 185 9.49 1.85 6.69
CA THR A 185 9.33 1.49 8.11
C THR A 185 8.45 0.27 8.29
N PHE A 186 7.27 0.27 7.66
CA PHE A 186 6.36 -0.88 7.75
C PHE A 186 7.02 -2.14 7.20
N ALA A 187 7.59 -2.07 6.00
CA ALA A 187 8.15 -3.23 5.33
C ALA A 187 9.24 -3.91 6.18
N VAL A 188 10.24 -3.14 6.64
CA VAL A 188 11.36 -3.72 7.40
C VAL A 188 10.95 -4.23 8.78
N THR A 189 10.03 -3.55 9.46
CA THR A 189 9.51 -4.01 10.76
C THR A 189 8.66 -5.27 10.62
N GLU A 190 7.85 -5.37 9.57
CA GLU A 190 7.04 -6.56 9.30
C GLU A 190 7.92 -7.76 8.89
N MET A 191 8.99 -7.54 8.13
CA MET A 191 9.97 -8.57 7.80
C MET A 191 10.60 -9.15 9.07
N VAL A 192 11.00 -8.31 10.02
CA VAL A 192 11.55 -8.76 11.31
C VAL A 192 10.53 -9.57 12.10
N LYS A 193 9.28 -9.09 12.19
CA LYS A 193 8.18 -9.82 12.87
C LYS A 193 7.94 -11.20 12.28
N ARG A 194 8.07 -11.37 10.96
CA ARG A 194 7.94 -12.67 10.27
C ARG A 194 9.21 -13.52 10.32
N GLY A 195 10.30 -13.00 10.86
CA GLY A 195 11.58 -13.71 10.91
C GLY A 195 12.21 -13.91 9.52
N MET A 196 11.88 -13.05 8.56
CA MET A 196 12.54 -13.02 7.24
C MET A 196 13.99 -12.59 7.41
N LYS A 197 14.91 -13.20 6.64
CA LYS A 197 16.37 -12.96 6.75
C LYS A 197 16.96 -12.53 5.42
#